data_3b38b826dc6e4fd916feb0d4f45bc5e9
#
_entry.id   3b38b826dc6e4fd916feb0d4f45bc5e9
#
_cell.length_a   1.000
_cell.length_b   1.000
_cell.length_c   1.000
_cell.angle_alpha   90.00
_cell.angle_beta   90.00
_cell.angle_gamma   90.00
#
_symmetry.space_group_name_H-M   'P 1'
#
loop_
_entity.id
_entity.type
_entity.pdbx_description
1 polymer ?
#
loop_
_entity_poly.entity_id
_entity_poly.type
_entity_poly.pdbx_seq_one_letter_code
_entity_poly.pdbx_strand_id
1 'polypeptide(L)'
;RKENMVVGGTSGSANTKTKNIFSNRMVMTSDQGDRITSNTGEGNFEKKEFRFDGNIDGKIRGNVKDFAKSKEMLVDANAIYFTGDNAKMYFLVHEDNKYSMTRGEIKSNVNVRYKDLNASSQYSEIDAGKNVVLSRDNVRLRFRESTQMTSNYFYIDLNTEKGYAQTNVKIINNIGVGKVDISADKAIIDNKTRKIDLIGNVVTYKDRTRISSDKASYELDRKVLQNEKNIKVDYYLKTNDTAQNDKKAEKKDTDAVDEIFTKLSVEEVRGSRISLPKALEASNKVPVSIKWESSNSGILDRSGRVNKEYYGGKSSTVTLTAELASGNARRVKTFNVGIPSENIEEMLERASSKVYIPNAIEAGKAVDLPDTTKVNVYGKILEIPLEWNRNDNKISNTQQIYEDTQITSVLKFNGRTYRKTYNIKVK
;
A
#
# COMPACT_ATOMS: atom_id res chain seq x y z
N ARG A 1 -29.96 -24.06 -19.76
CA ARG A 1 -29.51 -22.90 -18.96
C ARG A 1 -28.25 -22.37 -19.62
N LYS A 2 -28.28 -21.15 -20.14
CA LYS A 2 -27.05 -20.46 -20.52
C LYS A 2 -26.31 -20.13 -19.21
N GLU A 3 -25.17 -20.73 -19.03
CA GLU A 3 -24.31 -20.50 -17.89
C GLU A 3 -23.65 -19.15 -18.09
N ASN A 4 -23.82 -18.25 -17.15
CA ASN A 4 -23.42 -16.85 -17.25
C ASN A 4 -22.82 -16.40 -15.93
N MET A 5 -21.98 -15.36 -16.01
CA MET A 5 -21.60 -14.61 -14.81
C MET A 5 -22.86 -13.99 -14.18
N VAL A 6 -23.07 -14.26 -12.91
CA VAL A 6 -24.21 -13.71 -12.16
C VAL A 6 -23.69 -12.61 -11.23
N VAL A 7 -24.31 -11.45 -11.33
CA VAL A 7 -24.07 -10.33 -10.43
C VAL A 7 -25.37 -10.05 -9.69
N GLY A 8 -25.30 -10.07 -8.36
CA GLY A 8 -26.44 -9.81 -7.47
C GLY A 8 -26.06 -8.89 -6.35
N GLY A 9 -27.06 -8.45 -5.58
CA GLY A 9 -26.91 -7.62 -4.39
C GLY A 9 -28.24 -7.28 -3.75
N THR A 10 -28.22 -6.49 -2.67
CA THR A 10 -29.44 -6.14 -1.92
C THR A 10 -30.21 -4.97 -2.52
N SER A 11 -29.53 -4.06 -3.19
CA SER A 11 -30.12 -2.94 -3.93
C SER A 11 -29.12 -2.43 -4.95
N GLY A 12 -29.60 -1.87 -6.05
CA GLY A 12 -28.71 -1.40 -7.09
C GLY A 12 -29.45 -0.82 -8.28
N SER A 13 -28.69 -0.51 -9.32
CA SER A 13 -29.19 -0.02 -10.60
C SER A 13 -28.44 -0.69 -11.75
N ALA A 14 -29.13 -0.90 -12.84
CA ALA A 14 -28.54 -1.41 -14.08
C ALA A 14 -28.99 -0.54 -15.26
N ASN A 15 -28.03 -0.12 -16.07
CA ASN A 15 -28.31 0.61 -17.31
C ASN A 15 -28.00 -0.30 -18.51
N THR A 16 -29.06 -0.74 -19.17
CA THR A 16 -28.95 -1.69 -20.30
C THR A 16 -28.33 -1.09 -21.55
N LYS A 17 -28.37 0.25 -21.71
CA LYS A 17 -27.72 0.95 -22.84
C LYS A 17 -26.22 1.05 -22.63
N THR A 18 -25.78 1.49 -21.47
CA THR A 18 -24.35 1.66 -21.13
C THR A 18 -23.70 0.39 -20.58
N LYS A 19 -24.49 -0.68 -20.39
CA LYS A 19 -24.04 -1.95 -19.79
C LYS A 19 -23.42 -1.82 -18.39
N ASN A 20 -23.72 -0.74 -17.69
CA ASN A 20 -23.25 -0.50 -16.33
C ASN A 20 -24.20 -1.13 -15.32
N ILE A 21 -23.62 -1.62 -14.24
CA ILE A 21 -24.33 -2.07 -13.04
C ILE A 21 -23.68 -1.47 -11.79
N PHE A 22 -24.50 -1.12 -10.84
CA PHE A 22 -24.09 -0.78 -9.47
C PHE A 22 -24.90 -1.64 -8.51
N SER A 23 -24.29 -2.10 -7.43
CA SER A 23 -25.00 -2.84 -6.38
C SER A 23 -24.39 -2.63 -5.00
N ASN A 24 -25.27 -2.54 -4.00
CA ASN A 24 -24.91 -2.70 -2.58
C ASN A 24 -24.85 -4.19 -2.23
N ARG A 25 -23.94 -4.58 -1.35
CA ARG A 25 -23.63 -5.97 -1.00
C ARG A 25 -23.48 -6.82 -2.27
N MET A 26 -22.60 -6.36 -3.15
CA MET A 26 -22.39 -7.03 -4.43
C MET A 26 -21.86 -8.45 -4.22
N VAL A 27 -22.46 -9.38 -4.92
CA VAL A 27 -22.00 -10.76 -5.05
C VAL A 27 -21.88 -11.05 -6.53
N MET A 28 -20.69 -11.47 -6.94
CA MET A 28 -20.43 -11.91 -8.29
C MET A 28 -19.99 -13.37 -8.28
N THR A 29 -20.54 -14.17 -9.17
CA THR A 29 -20.16 -15.57 -9.36
C THR A 29 -19.97 -15.87 -10.83
N SER A 30 -18.98 -16.68 -11.18
CA SER A 30 -18.81 -17.24 -12.50
C SER A 30 -19.23 -18.71 -12.54
N ASP A 31 -19.50 -19.24 -13.71
CA ASP A 31 -19.75 -20.66 -13.94
C ASP A 31 -18.50 -21.53 -13.72
N GLN A 32 -17.31 -20.92 -13.71
CA GLN A 32 -16.06 -21.57 -13.32
C GLN A 32 -15.90 -21.70 -11.80
N GLY A 33 -16.85 -21.15 -11.02
CA GLY A 33 -16.87 -21.21 -9.57
C GLY A 33 -16.04 -20.12 -8.88
N ASP A 34 -15.68 -19.03 -9.62
CA ASP A 34 -15.17 -17.84 -9.01
C ASP A 34 -16.29 -17.16 -8.22
N ARG A 35 -15.95 -16.53 -7.11
CA ARG A 35 -16.90 -15.81 -6.29
C ARG A 35 -16.21 -14.60 -5.65
N ILE A 36 -16.85 -13.44 -5.73
CA ILE A 36 -16.40 -12.22 -5.06
C ILE A 36 -17.58 -11.57 -4.37
N THR A 37 -17.36 -11.10 -3.17
CA THR A 37 -18.33 -10.32 -2.40
C THR A 37 -17.71 -9.01 -1.93
N SER A 38 -18.51 -7.97 -1.77
CA SER A 38 -18.11 -6.66 -1.26
C SER A 38 -19.28 -5.88 -0.67
N ASN A 39 -18.98 -4.79 0.04
CA ASN A 39 -20.03 -3.89 0.53
C ASN A 39 -20.75 -3.17 -0.60
N THR A 40 -20.00 -2.70 -1.59
CA THR A 40 -20.53 -2.08 -2.80
C THR A 40 -19.72 -2.50 -4.01
N GLY A 41 -20.30 -2.38 -5.18
CA GLY A 41 -19.57 -2.63 -6.41
C GLY A 41 -20.23 -1.99 -7.61
N GLU A 42 -19.41 -1.74 -8.61
CA GLU A 42 -19.81 -1.25 -9.92
C GLU A 42 -19.15 -2.07 -11.02
N GLY A 43 -19.82 -2.23 -12.13
CA GLY A 43 -19.25 -2.97 -13.24
C GLY A 43 -19.77 -2.51 -14.58
N ASN A 44 -18.99 -2.83 -15.62
CA ASN A 44 -19.35 -2.63 -16.98
C ASN A 44 -19.15 -3.93 -17.77
N PHE A 45 -20.23 -4.51 -18.24
CA PHE A 45 -20.21 -5.78 -18.95
C PHE A 45 -19.56 -5.68 -20.36
N GLU A 46 -19.62 -4.52 -20.99
CA GLU A 46 -18.97 -4.29 -22.29
C GLU A 46 -17.44 -4.21 -22.13
N LYS A 47 -17.00 -3.46 -21.13
CA LYS A 47 -15.57 -3.33 -20.79
C LYS A 47 -15.03 -4.56 -20.04
N LYS A 48 -15.92 -5.45 -19.59
CA LYS A 48 -15.59 -6.64 -18.79
C LYS A 48 -14.76 -6.32 -17.55
N GLU A 49 -15.07 -5.20 -16.91
CA GLU A 49 -14.40 -4.63 -15.76
C GLU A 49 -15.39 -4.43 -14.62
N PHE A 50 -15.01 -4.89 -13.42
CA PHE A 50 -15.78 -4.71 -12.21
C PHE A 50 -14.88 -4.16 -11.10
N ARG A 51 -15.43 -3.24 -10.33
CA ARG A 51 -14.82 -2.65 -9.14
C ARG A 51 -15.62 -3.03 -7.92
N PHE A 52 -14.93 -3.38 -6.87
CA PHE A 52 -15.50 -3.79 -5.58
C PHE A 52 -14.91 -2.92 -4.50
N ASP A 53 -15.73 -2.51 -3.54
CA ASP A 53 -15.32 -1.62 -2.46
C ASP A 53 -15.89 -2.08 -1.12
N GLY A 54 -15.01 -2.13 -0.11
CA GLY A 54 -15.27 -2.50 1.27
C GLY A 54 -15.48 -3.99 1.51
N ASN A 55 -14.72 -4.55 2.46
CA ASN A 55 -14.82 -5.93 2.94
C ASN A 55 -14.87 -6.97 1.81
N ILE A 56 -13.90 -6.91 0.93
CA ILE A 56 -13.83 -7.82 -0.20
C ILE A 56 -13.42 -9.22 0.30
N ASP A 57 -14.16 -10.22 -0.13
CA ASP A 57 -13.83 -11.64 0.03
C ASP A 57 -14.00 -12.31 -1.33
N GLY A 58 -12.92 -12.85 -1.84
CA GLY A 58 -12.83 -13.41 -3.18
C GLY A 58 -12.21 -14.80 -3.21
N LYS A 59 -12.72 -15.59 -4.15
CA LYS A 59 -12.21 -16.90 -4.53
C LYS A 59 -12.10 -16.96 -6.03
N ILE A 60 -10.91 -17.25 -6.55
CA ILE A 60 -10.64 -17.45 -7.97
C ILE A 60 -10.17 -18.88 -8.17
N ARG A 61 -10.73 -19.55 -9.14
CA ARG A 61 -10.24 -20.83 -9.64
C ARG A 61 -9.41 -20.55 -10.88
N GLY A 62 -8.09 -20.65 -10.77
CA GLY A 62 -7.19 -20.48 -11.92
C GLY A 62 -7.48 -21.47 -13.06
N ASN A 63 -6.93 -21.23 -14.22
CA ASN A 63 -7.05 -22.07 -15.44
C ASN A 63 -6.40 -23.43 -15.19
N VAL A 64 -7.07 -24.33 -14.51
CA VAL A 64 -6.60 -25.71 -14.32
C VAL A 64 -7.02 -26.51 -15.55
N LYS A 65 -6.07 -26.77 -16.44
CA LYS A 65 -6.28 -27.60 -17.65
C LYS A 65 -6.78 -29.03 -17.37
N ASP A 66 -6.83 -29.46 -16.11
CA ASP A 66 -7.17 -30.82 -15.70
C ASP A 66 -8.54 -30.97 -15.01
N PHE A 67 -9.48 -30.07 -15.25
CA PHE A 67 -10.82 -30.12 -14.64
C PHE A 67 -11.68 -31.34 -15.04
N ALA A 68 -11.26 -32.11 -16.03
CA ALA A 68 -12.08 -33.19 -16.57
C ALA A 68 -12.07 -34.50 -15.77
N LYS A 69 -11.24 -34.66 -14.75
CA LYS A 69 -10.98 -35.98 -14.12
C LYS A 69 -11.28 -36.14 -12.63
N SER A 70 -11.63 -35.12 -11.87
CA SER A 70 -11.90 -35.30 -10.44
C SER A 70 -13.16 -34.56 -9.97
N LYS A 71 -14.24 -35.30 -9.93
CA LYS A 71 -15.59 -34.74 -9.73
C LYS A 71 -15.93 -34.25 -8.31
N GLU A 72 -15.21 -34.50 -7.24
CA GLU A 72 -15.79 -34.20 -5.91
C GLU A 72 -14.90 -33.73 -4.74
N MET A 73 -13.58 -33.79 -4.78
CA MET A 73 -12.82 -33.46 -3.56
C MET A 73 -11.57 -32.58 -3.69
N LEU A 74 -11.14 -32.25 -4.88
CA LEU A 74 -9.90 -31.48 -5.13
C LEU A 74 -10.14 -30.04 -5.63
N VAL A 75 -11.38 -29.63 -5.73
CA VAL A 75 -11.81 -28.41 -6.43
C VAL A 75 -11.33 -27.14 -5.72
N ASP A 76 -11.13 -27.17 -4.41
CA ASP A 76 -10.71 -26.01 -3.62
C ASP A 76 -9.21 -25.94 -3.34
N ALA A 77 -8.47 -27.02 -3.52
CA ALA A 77 -7.03 -27.06 -3.21
C ALA A 77 -6.17 -26.14 -4.11
N ASN A 78 -6.67 -25.79 -5.30
CA ASN A 78 -5.99 -24.92 -6.27
C ASN A 78 -6.64 -23.54 -6.42
N ALA A 79 -7.59 -23.20 -5.56
CA ALA A 79 -8.21 -21.88 -5.58
C ALA A 79 -7.32 -20.84 -4.90
N ILE A 80 -7.31 -19.64 -5.44
CA ILE A 80 -6.72 -18.47 -4.81
C ILE A 80 -7.83 -17.77 -4.03
N TYR A 81 -7.64 -17.61 -2.74
CA TYR A 81 -8.52 -16.82 -1.88
C TYR A 81 -7.87 -15.46 -1.62
N PHE A 82 -8.67 -14.42 -1.59
CA PHE A 82 -8.15 -13.09 -1.29
C PHE A 82 -9.17 -12.25 -0.54
N THR A 83 -8.64 -11.34 0.27
CA THR A 83 -9.41 -10.29 0.93
C THR A 83 -8.73 -8.94 0.71
N GLY A 84 -9.46 -7.85 0.88
CA GLY A 84 -8.94 -6.49 0.77
C GLY A 84 -10.04 -5.45 0.91
N ASP A 85 -9.68 -4.18 0.81
CA ASP A 85 -10.66 -3.09 0.92
C ASP A 85 -11.16 -2.63 -0.44
N ASN A 86 -10.32 -2.69 -1.48
CA ASN A 86 -10.68 -2.29 -2.84
C ASN A 86 -10.16 -3.31 -3.84
N ALA A 87 -10.96 -3.66 -4.84
CA ALA A 87 -10.50 -4.52 -5.92
C ALA A 87 -11.04 -4.07 -7.28
N LYS A 88 -10.25 -4.34 -8.30
CA LYS A 88 -10.60 -4.18 -9.70
C LYS A 88 -10.35 -5.49 -10.40
N MET A 89 -11.39 -6.05 -11.02
CA MET A 89 -11.36 -7.36 -11.66
C MET A 89 -11.68 -7.25 -13.14
N TYR A 90 -10.98 -8.05 -13.93
CA TYR A 90 -11.12 -8.12 -15.38
C TYR A 90 -11.52 -9.54 -15.78
N PHE A 91 -12.41 -9.63 -16.74
CA PHE A 91 -12.98 -10.88 -17.20
C PHE A 91 -12.74 -11.10 -18.68
N LEU A 92 -12.64 -12.35 -19.06
CA LEU A 92 -12.68 -12.80 -20.44
C LEU A 92 -14.00 -13.52 -20.68
N VAL A 93 -14.56 -13.32 -21.86
CA VAL A 93 -15.68 -14.12 -22.38
C VAL A 93 -15.10 -15.10 -23.39
N HIS A 94 -15.26 -16.37 -23.12
CA HIS A 94 -14.83 -17.45 -24.00
C HIS A 94 -15.82 -17.63 -25.17
N GLU A 95 -15.43 -18.37 -26.23
CA GLU A 95 -16.25 -18.64 -27.40
C GLU A 95 -17.58 -19.34 -27.05
N ASP A 96 -17.58 -20.13 -25.96
CA ASP A 96 -18.79 -20.79 -25.43
C ASP A 96 -19.64 -19.87 -24.53
N ASN A 97 -19.38 -18.55 -24.53
CA ASN A 97 -20.00 -17.52 -23.68
C ASN A 97 -19.76 -17.70 -22.18
N LYS A 98 -18.79 -18.49 -21.77
CA LYS A 98 -18.39 -18.58 -20.37
C LYS A 98 -17.51 -17.40 -19.95
N TYR A 99 -17.66 -16.99 -18.72
CA TYR A 99 -16.87 -15.91 -18.13
C TYR A 99 -15.83 -16.50 -17.18
N SER A 100 -14.58 -16.09 -17.33
CA SER A 100 -13.53 -16.37 -16.37
C SER A 100 -12.84 -15.08 -15.96
N MET A 101 -12.44 -15.00 -14.69
CA MET A 101 -11.59 -13.93 -14.25
C MET A 101 -10.18 -14.10 -14.81
N THR A 102 -9.65 -13.06 -15.43
CA THR A 102 -8.31 -13.09 -16.04
C THR A 102 -7.30 -12.38 -15.19
N ARG A 103 -7.67 -11.25 -14.56
CA ARG A 103 -6.79 -10.43 -13.76
C ARG A 103 -7.56 -9.75 -12.64
N GLY A 104 -6.92 -9.62 -11.48
CA GLY A 104 -7.42 -8.85 -10.35
C GLY A 104 -6.34 -7.97 -9.74
N GLU A 105 -6.70 -6.74 -9.42
CA GLU A 105 -5.90 -5.82 -8.63
C GLU A 105 -6.62 -5.59 -7.30
N ILE A 106 -5.97 -5.90 -6.18
CA ILE A 106 -6.52 -5.75 -4.84
C ILE A 106 -5.64 -4.77 -4.06
N LYS A 107 -6.27 -3.87 -3.32
CA LYS A 107 -5.59 -2.79 -2.60
C LYS A 107 -6.08 -2.70 -1.17
N SER A 108 -5.18 -2.29 -0.29
CA SER A 108 -5.37 -2.05 1.13
C SER A 108 -5.80 -3.30 1.91
N ASN A 109 -5.04 -3.63 2.94
CA ASN A 109 -5.29 -4.78 3.82
C ASN A 109 -5.40 -6.11 3.05
N VAL A 110 -4.59 -6.26 2.00
CA VAL A 110 -4.67 -7.42 1.12
C VAL A 110 -4.15 -8.65 1.83
N ASN A 111 -4.90 -9.74 1.70
CA ASN A 111 -4.47 -11.06 2.11
C ASN A 111 -4.78 -12.04 0.96
N VAL A 112 -3.77 -12.75 0.48
CA VAL A 112 -3.89 -13.77 -0.57
C VAL A 112 -3.45 -15.10 -0.01
N ARG A 113 -4.29 -16.11 -0.16
CA ARG A 113 -4.01 -17.48 0.29
C ARG A 113 -4.08 -18.43 -0.89
N TYR A 114 -3.04 -19.24 -1.03
CA TYR A 114 -2.96 -20.34 -1.98
C TYR A 114 -2.29 -21.53 -1.33
N LYS A 115 -2.99 -22.65 -1.21
CA LYS A 115 -2.54 -23.84 -0.47
C LYS A 115 -2.11 -23.47 0.97
N ASP A 116 -0.88 -23.77 1.34
CA ASP A 116 -0.28 -23.47 2.65
C ASP A 116 0.49 -22.14 2.69
N LEU A 117 0.52 -21.41 1.58
CA LEU A 117 1.10 -20.07 1.48
C LEU A 117 0.04 -19.01 1.77
N ASN A 118 0.37 -18.11 2.67
CA ASN A 118 -0.42 -16.93 2.96
C ASN A 118 0.45 -15.68 2.80
N ALA A 119 0.00 -14.75 1.97
CA ALA A 119 0.69 -13.48 1.72
C ALA A 119 -0.20 -12.32 2.10
N SER A 120 0.26 -11.43 2.97
CA SER A 120 -0.41 -10.16 3.24
C SER A 120 0.43 -8.99 2.73
N SER A 121 -0.23 -7.92 2.24
CA SER A 121 0.42 -6.77 1.61
C SER A 121 -0.52 -5.56 1.54
N GLN A 122 -0.04 -4.44 1.01
CA GLN A 122 -0.91 -3.31 0.69
C GLN A 122 -1.46 -3.35 -0.74
N TYR A 123 -0.80 -4.11 -1.62
CA TYR A 123 -1.23 -4.31 -2.99
C TYR A 123 -0.93 -5.72 -3.45
N SER A 124 -1.89 -6.36 -4.10
CA SER A 124 -1.65 -7.60 -4.85
C SER A 124 -2.32 -7.57 -6.21
N GLU A 125 -1.66 -8.20 -7.15
CA GLU A 125 -2.17 -8.48 -8.48
C GLU A 125 -2.22 -9.99 -8.68
N ILE A 126 -3.36 -10.49 -9.15
CA ILE A 126 -3.58 -11.89 -9.49
C ILE A 126 -3.82 -11.94 -11.00
N ASP A 127 -2.95 -12.60 -11.75
CA ASP A 127 -3.17 -12.93 -13.15
C ASP A 127 -3.57 -14.40 -13.24
N ALA A 128 -4.88 -14.65 -13.29
CA ALA A 128 -5.43 -16.00 -13.34
C ALA A 128 -5.14 -16.69 -14.68
N GLY A 129 -4.96 -15.93 -15.77
CA GLY A 129 -4.61 -16.47 -17.08
C GLY A 129 -3.19 -17.05 -17.11
N LYS A 130 -2.26 -16.44 -16.41
CA LYS A 130 -0.88 -16.91 -16.27
C LYS A 130 -0.64 -17.74 -15.00
N ASN A 131 -1.61 -17.80 -14.10
CA ASN A 131 -1.48 -18.41 -12.77
C ASN A 131 -0.34 -17.80 -11.94
N VAL A 132 -0.27 -16.47 -11.89
CA VAL A 132 0.74 -15.77 -11.09
C VAL A 132 0.09 -14.83 -10.08
N VAL A 133 0.79 -14.65 -8.96
CA VAL A 133 0.46 -13.65 -7.94
C VAL A 133 1.67 -12.76 -7.73
N LEU A 134 1.44 -11.47 -7.72
CA LEU A 134 2.40 -10.44 -7.36
C LEU A 134 1.86 -9.69 -6.14
N SER A 135 2.69 -9.49 -5.13
CA SER A 135 2.36 -8.65 -3.96
C SER A 135 3.47 -7.65 -3.71
N ARG A 136 3.11 -6.45 -3.29
CA ARG A 136 4.06 -5.38 -2.99
C ARG A 136 3.60 -4.53 -1.81
N ASP A 137 4.54 -3.79 -1.27
CA ASP A 137 4.37 -2.90 -0.14
C ASP A 137 4.02 -3.66 1.16
N ASN A 138 5.03 -3.80 2.01
CA ASN A 138 4.95 -4.50 3.29
C ASN A 138 4.48 -5.96 3.18
N VAL A 139 5.05 -6.71 2.25
CA VAL A 139 4.70 -8.11 2.06
C VAL A 139 5.13 -8.94 3.26
N ARG A 140 4.20 -9.75 3.78
CA ARG A 140 4.46 -10.76 4.81
C ARG A 140 3.97 -12.10 4.30
N LEU A 141 4.88 -13.05 4.21
CA LEU A 141 4.59 -14.42 3.82
C LEU A 141 4.60 -15.29 5.07
N ARG A 142 3.64 -16.20 5.17
CA ARG A 142 3.63 -17.26 6.17
C ARG A 142 3.67 -18.61 5.47
N PHE A 143 4.64 -19.40 5.87
CA PHE A 143 4.79 -20.78 5.44
C PHE A 143 4.43 -21.68 6.61
N ARG A 144 3.21 -22.24 6.63
CA ARG A 144 2.65 -22.92 7.79
C ARG A 144 2.70 -22.02 9.05
N GLU A 145 2.75 -22.62 10.23
CA GLU A 145 2.60 -21.85 11.48
C GLU A 145 3.89 -21.21 11.99
N SER A 146 5.06 -21.62 11.52
CA SER A 146 6.32 -21.29 12.21
C SER A 146 7.28 -20.37 11.48
N THR A 147 7.24 -20.29 10.17
CA THR A 147 8.18 -19.47 9.38
C THR A 147 7.47 -18.28 8.77
N GLN A 148 7.98 -17.10 9.06
CA GLN A 148 7.50 -15.84 8.48
C GLN A 148 8.63 -15.21 7.66
N MET A 149 8.29 -14.67 6.49
CA MET A 149 9.19 -13.87 5.68
C MET A 149 8.56 -12.50 5.45
N THR A 150 9.35 -11.46 5.47
CA THR A 150 8.93 -10.12 5.04
C THR A 150 9.79 -9.64 3.89
N SER A 151 9.19 -8.84 3.00
CA SER A 151 9.88 -8.19 1.89
C SER A 151 9.07 -6.99 1.40
N ASN A 152 9.60 -6.21 0.46
CA ASN A 152 8.81 -5.16 -0.18
C ASN A 152 8.11 -5.66 -1.45
N TYR A 153 8.59 -6.76 -2.01
CA TYR A 153 8.06 -7.32 -3.25
C TYR A 153 8.08 -8.85 -3.18
N PHE A 154 7.02 -9.47 -3.66
CA PHE A 154 6.88 -10.91 -3.79
C PHE A 154 6.18 -11.26 -5.09
N TYR A 155 6.67 -12.29 -5.77
CA TYR A 155 6.09 -12.88 -6.96
C TYR A 155 6.10 -14.39 -6.84
N ILE A 156 5.03 -15.05 -7.28
CA ILE A 156 4.96 -16.51 -7.37
C ILE A 156 4.20 -16.94 -8.63
N ASP A 157 4.75 -17.92 -9.33
CA ASP A 157 4.09 -18.70 -10.37
C ASP A 157 3.46 -19.93 -9.71
N LEU A 158 2.15 -20.01 -9.74
CA LEU A 158 1.37 -21.06 -9.08
C LEU A 158 1.44 -22.42 -9.82
N ASN A 159 1.81 -22.43 -11.11
CA ASN A 159 1.98 -23.67 -11.87
C ASN A 159 3.25 -24.40 -11.43
N THR A 160 4.33 -23.64 -11.30
CA THR A 160 5.63 -24.16 -10.88
C THR A 160 5.79 -24.17 -9.37
N GLU A 161 4.99 -23.40 -8.65
CA GLU A 161 5.08 -23.09 -7.22
C GLU A 161 6.44 -22.47 -6.85
N LYS A 162 7.06 -21.78 -7.83
CA LYS A 162 8.31 -21.06 -7.64
C LYS A 162 8.06 -19.57 -7.65
N GLY A 163 8.78 -18.89 -6.78
CA GLY A 163 8.65 -17.45 -6.64
C GLY A 163 9.92 -16.80 -6.14
N TYR A 164 9.85 -15.50 -5.97
CA TYR A 164 10.93 -14.76 -5.36
C TYR A 164 10.39 -13.58 -4.53
N ALA A 165 11.14 -13.26 -3.49
CA ALA A 165 10.97 -12.05 -2.70
C ALA A 165 12.24 -11.22 -2.83
N GLN A 166 12.10 -9.89 -2.85
CA GLN A 166 13.23 -8.99 -2.97
C GLN A 166 13.02 -7.69 -2.21
N THR A 167 14.11 -7.03 -1.92
CA THR A 167 14.18 -5.79 -1.15
C THR A 167 13.72 -5.98 0.29
N ASN A 168 14.64 -5.82 1.22
CA ASN A 168 14.41 -5.98 2.67
C ASN A 168 13.88 -7.37 3.05
N VAL A 169 14.42 -8.41 2.43
CA VAL A 169 14.04 -9.78 2.78
C VAL A 169 14.51 -10.11 4.19
N LYS A 170 13.57 -10.54 5.04
CA LYS A 170 13.86 -11.03 6.39
C LYS A 170 13.07 -12.31 6.62
N ILE A 171 13.69 -13.33 7.19
CA ILE A 171 13.04 -14.56 7.64
C ILE A 171 13.17 -14.60 9.15
N ILE A 172 12.04 -14.79 9.82
CA ILE A 172 11.95 -14.98 11.25
C ILE A 172 11.42 -16.39 11.49
N ASN A 173 12.19 -17.17 12.19
CA ASN A 173 11.78 -18.50 12.57
C ASN A 173 11.78 -18.63 14.09
N ASN A 174 10.60 -18.83 14.67
CA ASN A 174 10.44 -19.09 16.09
C ASN A 174 10.51 -20.61 16.33
N ILE A 175 11.72 -21.15 16.46
CA ILE A 175 11.89 -22.59 16.68
C ILE A 175 12.43 -22.82 18.07
N GLY A 176 11.66 -23.51 18.90
CA GLY A 176 12.13 -24.06 20.18
C GLY A 176 12.92 -23.05 21.01
N VAL A 177 14.10 -23.43 21.43
CA VAL A 177 14.96 -22.65 22.36
C VAL A 177 15.78 -21.56 21.66
N GLY A 178 15.41 -21.07 20.48
CA GLY A 178 16.20 -19.99 19.86
C GLY A 178 15.49 -19.35 18.65
N LYS A 179 15.41 -18.01 18.68
CA LYS A 179 14.96 -17.22 17.54
C LYS A 179 16.11 -17.11 16.53
N VAL A 180 15.86 -17.44 15.27
CA VAL A 180 16.80 -17.22 14.18
C VAL A 180 16.28 -16.11 13.29
N ASP A 181 17.03 -15.04 13.17
CA ASP A 181 16.75 -13.93 12.28
C ASP A 181 17.71 -13.98 11.09
N ILE A 182 17.16 -14.01 9.87
CA ILE A 182 17.94 -14.05 8.64
C ILE A 182 17.54 -12.85 7.80
N SER A 183 18.51 -12.16 7.20
CA SER A 183 18.28 -11.12 6.21
C SER A 183 19.05 -11.41 4.93
N ALA A 184 18.50 -10.96 3.78
CA ALA A 184 19.13 -11.08 2.47
C ALA A 184 18.58 -9.99 1.52
N ASP A 185 19.25 -9.80 0.39
CA ASP A 185 18.76 -8.88 -0.66
C ASP A 185 17.59 -9.51 -1.43
N LYS A 186 17.67 -10.83 -1.68
CA LYS A 186 16.71 -11.60 -2.45
C LYS A 186 16.52 -13.01 -1.87
N ALA A 187 15.30 -13.52 -1.95
CA ALA A 187 14.99 -14.93 -1.69
C ALA A 187 14.33 -15.55 -2.93
N ILE A 188 14.77 -16.73 -3.34
CA ILE A 188 14.11 -17.56 -4.33
C ILE A 188 13.39 -18.69 -3.57
N ILE A 189 12.10 -18.82 -3.81
CA ILE A 189 11.23 -19.73 -3.06
C ILE A 189 10.81 -20.87 -3.98
N ASP A 190 11.02 -22.08 -3.56
CA ASP A 190 10.46 -23.27 -4.19
C ASP A 190 9.52 -23.95 -3.18
N ASN A 191 8.22 -23.75 -3.36
CA ASN A 191 7.22 -24.26 -2.42
C ASN A 191 7.01 -25.76 -2.56
N LYS A 192 7.31 -26.37 -3.71
CA LYS A 192 7.26 -27.83 -3.89
C LYS A 192 8.35 -28.53 -3.10
N THR A 193 9.57 -28.04 -3.20
CA THR A 193 10.72 -28.61 -2.48
C THR A 193 10.87 -28.06 -1.08
N ARG A 194 10.03 -27.10 -0.68
CA ARG A 194 10.05 -26.47 0.64
C ARG A 194 11.39 -25.81 0.96
N LYS A 195 12.02 -25.18 -0.05
CA LYS A 195 13.33 -24.59 0.02
C LYS A 195 13.30 -23.11 -0.32
N ILE A 196 14.12 -22.33 0.38
CA ILE A 196 14.36 -20.90 0.11
C ILE A 196 15.85 -20.70 -0.10
N ASP A 197 16.25 -20.28 -1.29
CA ASP A 197 17.61 -19.85 -1.56
C ASP A 197 17.73 -18.33 -1.34
N LEU A 198 18.64 -17.93 -0.47
CA LEU A 198 18.92 -16.55 -0.08
C LEU A 198 20.16 -16.06 -0.82
N ILE A 199 20.09 -14.87 -1.39
CA ILE A 199 21.14 -14.32 -2.27
C ILE A 199 21.41 -12.87 -1.91
N GLY A 200 22.68 -12.55 -1.80
CA GLY A 200 23.20 -11.19 -1.55
C GLY A 200 23.09 -10.78 -0.08
N ASN A 201 24.21 -10.38 0.50
CA ASN A 201 24.32 -9.84 1.86
C ASN A 201 23.54 -10.68 2.90
N VAL A 202 23.66 -12.02 2.80
CA VAL A 202 22.98 -12.89 3.74
C VAL A 202 23.59 -12.74 5.13
N VAL A 203 22.77 -12.36 6.11
CA VAL A 203 23.19 -12.26 7.50
C VAL A 203 22.23 -13.03 8.38
N THR A 204 22.78 -13.92 9.18
CA THR A 204 22.03 -14.74 10.15
C THR A 204 22.47 -14.38 11.56
N TYR A 205 21.51 -14.14 12.42
CA TYR A 205 21.72 -14.01 13.85
C TYR A 205 21.06 -15.17 14.58
N LYS A 206 21.85 -15.88 15.37
CA LYS A 206 21.35 -16.90 16.28
C LYS A 206 22.13 -16.82 17.59
N ASP A 207 21.46 -16.59 18.69
CA ASP A 207 22.06 -16.43 20.01
C ASP A 207 23.14 -15.33 19.98
N ARG A 208 24.41 -15.70 20.13
CA ARG A 208 25.58 -14.81 20.11
C ARG A 208 26.41 -14.95 18.83
N THR A 209 25.89 -15.59 17.85
CA THR A 209 26.59 -15.85 16.60
C THR A 209 25.96 -15.02 15.48
N ARG A 210 26.81 -14.26 14.78
CA ARG A 210 26.48 -13.63 13.51
C ARG A 210 27.20 -14.38 12.40
N ILE A 211 26.47 -14.87 11.43
CA ILE A 211 27.04 -15.50 10.25
C ILE A 211 26.68 -14.64 9.06
N SER A 212 27.66 -14.25 8.25
CA SER A 212 27.44 -13.57 6.98
C SER A 212 27.96 -14.41 5.83
N SER A 213 27.27 -14.35 4.69
CA SER A 213 27.64 -15.05 3.46
C SER A 213 27.04 -14.36 2.24
N ASP A 214 27.50 -14.71 1.04
CA ASP A 214 26.89 -14.20 -0.19
C ASP A 214 25.63 -14.96 -0.57
N LYS A 215 25.52 -16.21 -0.10
CA LYS A 215 24.40 -17.10 -0.40
C LYS A 215 24.13 -18.03 0.77
N ALA A 216 22.86 -18.35 0.98
CA ALA A 216 22.45 -19.40 1.89
C ALA A 216 21.21 -20.14 1.36
N SER A 217 20.99 -21.32 1.86
CA SER A 217 19.81 -22.14 1.56
C SER A 217 19.09 -22.48 2.85
N TYR A 218 17.79 -22.26 2.89
CA TYR A 218 16.94 -22.55 4.05
C TYR A 218 15.89 -23.58 3.73
N GLU A 219 15.90 -24.70 4.43
CA GLU A 219 14.92 -25.76 4.31
C GLU A 219 13.77 -25.52 5.30
N LEU A 220 12.58 -25.27 4.79
CA LEU A 220 11.40 -24.90 5.58
C LEU A 220 10.95 -26.00 6.55
N ASP A 221 10.99 -27.25 6.12
CA ASP A 221 10.48 -28.36 6.93
C ASP A 221 11.47 -28.80 8.01
N ARG A 222 12.75 -28.89 7.68
CA ARG A 222 13.83 -29.24 8.61
C ARG A 222 14.29 -28.06 9.44
N LYS A 223 13.99 -26.84 8.98
CA LYS A 223 14.42 -25.57 9.59
C LYS A 223 15.95 -25.47 9.67
N VAL A 224 16.62 -25.93 8.65
CA VAL A 224 18.09 -25.93 8.52
C VAL A 224 18.48 -24.81 7.59
N LEU A 225 19.44 -24.00 8.03
CA LEU A 225 20.12 -22.99 7.20
C LEU A 225 21.53 -23.48 6.88
N GLN A 226 21.87 -23.47 5.61
CA GLN A 226 23.19 -23.75 5.11
C GLN A 226 23.73 -22.50 4.40
N ASN A 227 24.80 -21.92 4.94
CA ASN A 227 25.48 -20.79 4.32
C ASN A 227 26.50 -21.26 3.27
N GLU A 228 26.60 -20.50 2.16
CA GLU A 228 27.46 -20.78 1.04
C GLU A 228 28.18 -19.50 0.61
N LYS A 229 29.43 -19.64 0.12
CA LYS A 229 30.30 -18.57 -0.40
C LYS A 229 30.59 -17.46 0.61
N ASN A 230 31.86 -17.14 0.73
CA ASN A 230 32.42 -16.05 1.54
C ASN A 230 31.84 -16.00 2.98
N ILE A 231 31.85 -17.19 3.64
CA ILE A 231 31.25 -17.32 4.97
C ILE A 231 32.17 -16.67 5.99
N LYS A 232 31.61 -15.72 6.76
CA LYS A 232 32.25 -15.13 7.94
C LYS A 232 31.40 -15.41 9.17
N VAL A 233 32.04 -15.91 10.22
CA VAL A 233 31.38 -16.19 11.49
C VAL A 233 32.00 -15.28 12.56
N ASP A 234 31.18 -14.42 13.14
CA ASP A 234 31.54 -13.59 14.27
C ASP A 234 30.87 -14.21 15.52
N TYR A 235 31.67 -14.68 16.45
CA TYR A 235 31.20 -15.29 17.69
C TYR A 235 31.55 -14.40 18.90
N TYR A 236 30.58 -14.01 19.67
CA TYR A 236 30.77 -13.14 20.82
C TYR A 236 30.95 -13.98 22.09
N LEU A 237 32.23 -14.18 22.48
CA LEU A 237 32.58 -14.90 23.72
C LEU A 237 32.11 -14.14 24.95
N LYS A 238 31.57 -14.85 25.93
CA LYS A 238 31.46 -14.34 27.32
C LYS A 238 32.80 -14.61 28.00
N THR A 239 33.59 -13.56 28.26
CA THR A 239 34.70 -13.65 29.20
C THR A 239 34.14 -13.49 30.61
N ASN A 240 34.53 -14.37 31.55
CA ASN A 240 33.98 -14.40 32.90
C ASN A 240 34.22 -13.09 33.71
N ASP A 241 35.19 -12.29 33.31
CA ASP A 241 35.53 -11.02 33.98
C ASP A 241 34.66 -9.85 33.59
N THR A 242 33.98 -9.94 32.43
CA THR A 242 33.04 -8.92 31.97
C THR A 242 31.62 -9.14 32.49
N ALA A 243 31.29 -10.30 33.06
CA ALA A 243 29.93 -10.67 33.41
C ALA A 243 29.23 -9.73 34.42
N GLN A 244 29.99 -9.05 35.29
CA GLN A 244 29.42 -8.04 36.20
C GLN A 244 29.32 -6.67 35.57
N ASN A 245 30.29 -6.29 34.73
CA ASN A 245 30.26 -5.04 33.99
C ASN A 245 29.25 -5.10 32.84
N ASP A 246 29.12 -6.25 32.16
CA ASP A 246 28.13 -6.48 31.11
C ASP A 246 26.70 -6.45 31.63
N LYS A 247 26.43 -7.06 32.82
CA LYS A 247 25.13 -6.96 33.48
C LYS A 247 24.76 -5.54 33.86
N LYS A 248 25.76 -4.74 34.29
CA LYS A 248 25.57 -3.33 34.63
C LYS A 248 25.37 -2.48 33.40
N ALA A 249 26.08 -2.78 32.28
CA ALA A 249 25.92 -2.14 30.98
C ALA A 249 24.58 -2.55 30.32
N GLU A 250 24.26 -3.84 30.30
CA GLU A 250 22.96 -4.35 29.80
C GLU A 250 21.77 -3.77 30.57
N LYS A 251 21.93 -3.58 31.89
CA LYS A 251 20.90 -2.92 32.72
C LYS A 251 20.78 -1.45 32.35
N LYS A 252 21.90 -0.73 32.17
CA LYS A 252 21.88 0.68 31.77
C LYS A 252 21.23 0.86 30.37
N ASP A 253 21.53 -0.03 29.41
CA ASP A 253 20.94 -0.01 28.09
C ASP A 253 19.44 -0.32 28.14
N THR A 254 19.05 -1.30 28.95
CA THR A 254 17.63 -1.65 29.15
C THR A 254 16.86 -0.49 29.79
N ASP A 255 17.39 0.08 30.85
CA ASP A 255 16.76 1.22 31.54
C ASP A 255 16.64 2.44 30.58
N ALA A 256 17.67 2.69 29.74
CA ALA A 256 17.66 3.75 28.76
C ALA A 256 16.58 3.51 27.67
N VAL A 257 16.52 2.29 27.12
CA VAL A 257 15.51 1.94 26.12
C VAL A 257 14.10 2.02 26.70
N ASP A 258 13.88 1.56 27.92
CA ASP A 258 12.59 1.61 28.59
C ASP A 258 12.16 3.06 28.92
N GLU A 259 13.11 3.92 29.32
CA GLU A 259 12.86 5.35 29.51
C GLU A 259 12.42 6.03 28.21
N ILE A 260 13.19 5.84 27.13
CA ILE A 260 12.86 6.44 25.83
C ILE A 260 11.58 5.83 25.26
N PHE A 261 11.35 4.53 25.44
CA PHE A 261 10.09 3.88 25.05
C PHE A 261 8.87 4.55 25.70
N THR A 262 8.99 4.90 26.99
CA THR A 262 7.91 5.57 27.72
C THR A 262 7.69 6.99 27.22
N LYS A 263 8.77 7.74 27.00
CA LYS A 263 8.74 9.17 26.62
C LYS A 263 8.48 9.41 25.13
N LEU A 264 8.81 8.43 24.27
CA LEU A 264 8.67 8.60 22.82
C LEU A 264 7.21 8.82 22.44
N SER A 265 6.96 9.94 21.80
CA SER A 265 5.66 10.32 21.23
C SER A 265 5.84 10.76 19.79
N VAL A 266 4.76 10.71 19.02
CA VAL A 266 4.69 11.22 17.65
C VAL A 266 3.67 12.35 17.66
N GLU A 267 4.06 13.50 17.14
CA GLU A 267 3.18 14.66 16.99
C GLU A 267 2.13 14.43 15.91
N GLU A 268 1.04 15.16 16.00
CA GLU A 268 0.04 15.20 14.92
C GLU A 268 0.65 15.73 13.62
N VAL A 269 0.14 15.27 12.51
CA VAL A 269 0.56 15.76 11.18
C VAL A 269 0.11 17.20 11.00
N ARG A 270 1.06 18.12 11.03
CA ARG A 270 0.85 19.52 10.70
C ARG A 270 1.66 19.87 9.44
N GLY A 271 0.98 19.85 8.29
CA GLY A 271 1.61 20.10 6.99
C GLY A 271 2.19 18.85 6.33
N SER A 272 3.36 18.97 5.70
CA SER A 272 3.94 17.92 4.85
C SER A 272 4.90 16.97 5.56
N ARG A 273 5.11 17.14 6.87
CA ARG A 273 6.10 16.36 7.60
C ARG A 273 5.82 16.35 9.11
N ILE A 274 6.12 15.21 9.74
CA ILE A 274 6.24 15.07 11.18
C ILE A 274 7.72 14.83 11.55
N SER A 275 8.11 15.24 12.75
CA SER A 275 9.46 14.99 13.25
C SER A 275 9.56 13.58 13.82
N LEU A 276 10.45 12.77 13.24
CA LEU A 276 10.75 11.42 13.70
C LEU A 276 12.24 11.37 14.11
N PRO A 277 12.55 11.36 15.42
CA PRO A 277 13.92 11.34 15.88
C PRO A 277 14.59 10.01 15.50
N LYS A 278 15.86 10.07 15.05
CA LYS A 278 16.67 8.88 14.74
C LYS A 278 17.42 8.34 15.95
N ALA A 279 17.62 9.17 16.93
CA ALA A 279 18.23 8.81 18.23
C ALA A 279 17.77 9.79 19.30
N LEU A 280 17.70 9.32 20.53
CA LEU A 280 17.47 10.12 21.74
C LEU A 280 18.45 9.69 22.81
N GLU A 281 18.82 10.61 23.67
CA GLU A 281 19.68 10.33 24.83
C GLU A 281 18.81 10.17 26.08
N ALA A 282 18.99 9.08 26.81
CA ALA A 282 18.30 8.84 28.06
C ALA A 282 18.96 9.65 29.23
N SER A 283 18.29 9.74 30.35
CA SER A 283 18.79 10.48 31.52
C SER A 283 20.14 9.97 32.05
N ASN A 284 20.41 8.68 31.82
CA ASN A 284 21.69 8.06 32.19
C ASN A 284 22.81 8.27 31.15
N LYS A 285 22.62 9.19 30.18
CA LYS A 285 23.55 9.52 29.09
C LYS A 285 23.81 8.39 28.10
N VAL A 286 22.94 7.40 28.04
CA VAL A 286 23.02 6.31 27.08
C VAL A 286 22.23 6.69 25.84
N PRO A 287 22.85 6.66 24.65
CA PRO A 287 22.14 6.93 23.39
C PRO A 287 21.26 5.74 22.99
N VAL A 288 20.01 6.02 22.64
CA VAL A 288 19.06 5.06 22.10
C VAL A 288 18.80 5.40 20.65
N SER A 289 19.16 4.50 19.76
CA SER A 289 18.86 4.64 18.34
C SER A 289 17.40 4.27 18.07
N ILE A 290 16.77 4.98 17.13
CA ILE A 290 15.36 4.75 16.76
C ILE A 290 15.27 4.56 15.27
N LYS A 291 14.80 3.39 14.87
CA LYS A 291 14.52 3.06 13.47
C LYS A 291 13.02 3.08 13.24
N TRP A 292 12.59 3.83 12.25
CA TRP A 292 11.18 3.97 11.92
C TRP A 292 10.81 3.12 10.72
N GLU A 293 9.64 2.49 10.81
CA GLU A 293 8.96 1.81 9.71
C GLU A 293 7.52 2.34 9.62
N SER A 294 7.01 2.44 8.40
CA SER A 294 5.64 2.87 8.13
C SER A 294 4.82 1.74 7.53
N SER A 295 3.60 1.57 7.99
CA SER A 295 2.66 0.61 7.41
C SER A 295 2.23 0.99 5.99
N ASN A 296 2.35 2.28 5.63
CA ASN A 296 2.06 2.78 4.30
C ASN A 296 2.99 3.94 3.93
N SER A 297 4.14 3.60 3.36
CA SER A 297 5.14 4.57 2.91
C SER A 297 4.66 5.42 1.73
N GLY A 298 3.61 4.98 1.02
CA GLY A 298 2.95 5.76 -0.01
C GLY A 298 2.17 6.96 0.54
N ILE A 299 1.78 6.94 1.82
CA ILE A 299 1.08 8.03 2.50
C ILE A 299 2.02 8.81 3.42
N LEU A 300 2.70 8.11 4.32
CA LEU A 300 3.63 8.67 5.30
C LEU A 300 4.88 7.79 5.33
N ASP A 301 6.01 8.31 4.89
CA ASP A 301 7.25 7.54 4.84
C ASP A 301 7.96 7.46 6.21
N ARG A 302 8.98 6.60 6.29
CA ARG A 302 9.80 6.39 7.49
C ARG A 302 10.62 7.61 7.93
N SER A 303 10.70 8.65 7.10
CA SER A 303 11.35 9.92 7.44
C SER A 303 10.37 10.94 8.00
N GLY A 304 9.09 10.57 8.10
CA GLY A 304 8.01 11.45 8.55
C GLY A 304 7.46 12.36 7.46
N ARG A 305 7.80 12.14 6.18
CA ARG A 305 7.25 12.91 5.07
C ARG A 305 5.91 12.33 4.64
N VAL A 306 4.90 13.19 4.55
CA VAL A 306 3.62 12.85 3.93
C VAL A 306 3.81 12.84 2.42
N ASN A 307 3.50 11.69 1.78
CA ASN A 307 3.68 11.54 0.34
C ASN A 307 2.59 12.29 -0.41
N LYS A 308 3.04 13.16 -1.29
CA LYS A 308 2.26 14.18 -2.00
C LYS A 308 1.38 13.62 -3.12
N GLU A 309 1.63 12.37 -3.56
CA GLU A 309 0.86 11.74 -4.64
C GLU A 309 -0.43 11.07 -4.16
N TYR A 310 -0.56 10.89 -2.85
CA TYR A 310 -1.69 10.19 -2.25
C TYR A 310 -2.92 11.07 -2.01
N TYR A 311 -2.87 12.36 -2.36
CA TYR A 311 -3.96 13.26 -2.04
C TYR A 311 -5.21 13.03 -2.89
N GLY A 312 -6.00 12.02 -2.50
CA GLY A 312 -7.38 11.80 -2.97
C GLY A 312 -8.46 12.42 -2.07
N GLY A 313 -8.08 13.32 -1.13
CA GLY A 313 -9.04 14.05 -0.29
C GLY A 313 -9.67 13.26 0.86
N LYS A 314 -9.20 12.02 1.15
CA LYS A 314 -9.72 11.22 2.28
C LYS A 314 -8.71 11.21 3.43
N SER A 315 -9.22 11.31 4.67
CA SER A 315 -8.41 11.06 5.86
C SER A 315 -7.91 9.61 5.87
N SER A 316 -6.71 9.39 6.35
CA SER A 316 -6.11 8.07 6.44
C SER A 316 -5.40 7.90 7.77
N THR A 317 -5.31 6.68 8.27
CA THR A 317 -4.49 6.35 9.42
C THR A 317 -3.32 5.50 8.97
N VAL A 318 -2.10 5.92 9.35
CA VAL A 318 -0.87 5.17 9.08
C VAL A 318 -0.26 4.75 10.40
N THR A 319 0.09 3.48 10.53
CA THR A 319 0.81 2.99 11.70
C THR A 319 2.32 3.17 11.47
N LEU A 320 2.97 3.97 12.31
CA LEU A 320 4.42 4.05 12.41
C LEU A 320 4.91 3.08 13.47
N THR A 321 5.96 2.35 13.18
CA THR A 321 6.63 1.45 14.10
C THR A 321 8.02 1.97 14.39
N ALA A 322 8.31 2.27 15.65
CA ALA A 322 9.62 2.65 16.15
C ALA A 322 10.31 1.43 16.77
N GLU A 323 11.45 1.03 16.25
CA GLU A 323 12.36 0.08 16.89
C GLU A 323 13.44 0.87 17.64
N LEU A 324 13.40 0.80 18.97
CA LEU A 324 14.37 1.44 19.85
C LEU A 324 15.48 0.46 20.21
N ALA A 325 16.72 0.92 20.18
CA ALA A 325 17.87 0.06 20.44
C ALA A 325 19.02 0.78 21.14
N SER A 326 19.60 0.13 22.16
CA SER A 326 20.89 0.48 22.76
C SER A 326 21.59 -0.82 23.19
N GLY A 327 22.86 -0.99 22.82
CA GLY A 327 23.54 -2.26 23.02
C GLY A 327 22.70 -3.45 22.54
N ASN A 328 22.39 -4.37 23.47
CA ASN A 328 21.52 -5.53 23.19
C ASN A 328 20.05 -5.26 23.52
N ALA A 329 19.71 -4.17 24.19
CA ALA A 329 18.34 -3.84 24.56
C ALA A 329 17.54 -3.40 23.31
N ARG A 330 16.33 -3.91 23.18
CA ARG A 330 15.41 -3.61 22.07
C ARG A 330 13.99 -3.46 22.59
N ARG A 331 13.26 -2.47 22.06
CA ARG A 331 11.82 -2.29 22.23
C ARG A 331 11.19 -1.85 20.94
N VAL A 332 9.93 -2.19 20.75
CA VAL A 332 9.14 -1.77 19.58
C VAL A 332 7.89 -1.05 20.06
N LYS A 333 7.68 0.16 19.57
CA LYS A 333 6.50 0.97 19.87
C LYS A 333 5.78 1.34 18.58
N THR A 334 4.46 1.25 18.59
CA THR A 334 3.63 1.61 17.44
C THR A 334 2.82 2.86 17.73
N PHE A 335 2.61 3.67 16.70
CA PHE A 335 1.84 4.90 16.75
C PHE A 335 0.85 4.92 15.58
N ASN A 336 -0.41 5.15 15.87
CA ASN A 336 -1.40 5.38 14.83
C ASN A 336 -1.45 6.89 14.54
N VAL A 337 -0.99 7.26 13.36
CA VAL A 337 -0.89 8.65 12.92
C VAL A 337 -2.03 8.94 11.98
N GLY A 338 -2.91 9.85 12.37
CA GLY A 338 -3.98 10.36 11.51
C GLY A 338 -3.39 11.34 10.49
N ILE A 339 -3.62 11.07 9.22
CA ILE A 339 -3.33 11.98 8.12
C ILE A 339 -4.64 12.70 7.79
N PRO A 340 -4.77 13.99 8.08
CA PRO A 340 -6.01 14.71 7.81
C PRO A 340 -6.29 14.78 6.31
N SER A 341 -7.56 14.76 5.92
CA SER A 341 -7.94 15.09 4.55
C SER A 341 -7.67 16.56 4.29
N GLU A 342 -7.22 16.89 3.07
CA GLU A 342 -7.24 18.29 2.63
C GLU A 342 -8.70 18.71 2.45
N ASN A 343 -9.08 19.82 3.06
CA ASN A 343 -10.35 20.45 2.76
C ASN A 343 -10.26 21.06 1.35
N ILE A 344 -10.88 20.38 0.38
CA ILE A 344 -10.82 20.79 -1.03
C ILE A 344 -11.43 22.17 -1.23
N GLU A 345 -12.46 22.53 -0.48
CA GLU A 345 -13.10 23.83 -0.59
C GLU A 345 -12.16 24.96 -0.14
N GLU A 346 -11.53 24.80 1.04
CA GLU A 346 -10.50 25.74 1.52
C GLU A 346 -9.28 25.81 0.58
N MET A 347 -8.88 24.66 0.01
CA MET A 347 -7.80 24.61 -0.97
C MET A 347 -8.16 25.41 -2.23
N LEU A 348 -9.36 25.23 -2.76
CA LEU A 348 -9.84 25.95 -3.94
C LEU A 348 -10.00 27.46 -3.64
N GLU A 349 -10.43 27.81 -2.44
CA GLU A 349 -10.48 29.21 -1.98
C GLU A 349 -9.08 29.82 -1.93
N ARG A 350 -8.10 29.16 -1.32
CA ARG A 350 -6.69 29.60 -1.33
C ARG A 350 -6.11 29.69 -2.73
N ALA A 351 -6.48 28.77 -3.64
CA ALA A 351 -6.09 28.84 -5.04
C ALA A 351 -6.68 30.07 -5.73
N SER A 352 -7.98 30.33 -5.52
CA SER A 352 -8.70 31.45 -6.05
C SER A 352 -8.19 32.81 -5.52
N SER A 353 -7.72 32.88 -4.27
CA SER A 353 -7.19 34.09 -3.68
C SER A 353 -5.91 34.59 -4.36
N LYS A 354 -5.19 33.71 -5.08
CA LYS A 354 -3.98 34.06 -5.84
C LYS A 354 -4.24 34.58 -7.26
N VAL A 355 -5.48 34.47 -7.70
CA VAL A 355 -5.88 34.96 -9.01
C VAL A 355 -6.08 36.48 -8.91
N TYR A 356 -5.28 37.21 -9.65
CA TYR A 356 -5.38 38.66 -9.74
C TYR A 356 -6.09 39.05 -11.02
N ILE A 357 -7.15 39.81 -10.88
CA ILE A 357 -7.86 40.46 -11.98
C ILE A 357 -7.95 41.96 -11.65
N PRO A 358 -7.61 42.88 -12.58
CA PRO A 358 -7.73 44.33 -12.32
C PRO A 358 -9.18 44.72 -12.02
N ASN A 359 -9.38 45.54 -11.01
CA ASN A 359 -10.71 46.01 -10.59
C ASN A 359 -11.21 47.23 -11.39
N ALA A 360 -10.32 47.83 -12.22
CA ALA A 360 -10.66 48.92 -13.09
C ALA A 360 -9.75 48.95 -14.32
N ILE A 361 -10.31 49.24 -15.48
CA ILE A 361 -9.62 49.33 -16.79
C ILE A 361 -10.18 50.45 -17.64
N GLU A 362 -9.47 50.84 -18.70
CA GLU A 362 -9.96 51.75 -19.73
C GLU A 362 -10.91 51.05 -20.69
N ALA A 363 -11.92 51.72 -21.21
CA ALA A 363 -12.88 51.16 -22.17
C ALA A 363 -12.17 50.53 -23.38
N GLY A 364 -12.57 49.32 -23.76
CA GLY A 364 -12.00 48.59 -24.89
C GLY A 364 -10.65 47.91 -24.65
N LYS A 365 -10.06 48.08 -23.46
CA LYS A 365 -8.83 47.38 -23.11
C LYS A 365 -9.07 45.91 -22.86
N ALA A 366 -8.15 45.08 -23.31
CA ALA A 366 -8.22 43.65 -23.07
C ALA A 366 -7.77 43.28 -21.65
N VAL A 367 -8.46 42.38 -21.03
CA VAL A 367 -8.07 41.71 -19.77
C VAL A 367 -7.66 40.29 -20.08
N ASP A 368 -6.44 39.95 -19.72
CA ASP A 368 -5.96 38.57 -19.81
C ASP A 368 -6.34 37.78 -18.53
N LEU A 369 -7.10 36.73 -18.72
CA LEU A 369 -7.62 35.86 -17.69
C LEU A 369 -6.73 34.59 -17.64
N PRO A 370 -6.09 34.29 -16.52
CA PRO A 370 -5.19 33.14 -16.47
C PRO A 370 -5.92 31.80 -16.69
N ASP A 371 -5.26 30.88 -17.36
CA ASP A 371 -5.76 29.52 -17.62
C ASP A 371 -5.71 28.62 -16.38
N THR A 372 -4.78 28.90 -15.49
CA THR A 372 -4.53 28.09 -14.29
C THR A 372 -4.19 28.97 -13.10
N THR A 373 -4.38 28.43 -11.91
CA THR A 373 -3.82 29.02 -10.68
C THR A 373 -3.07 27.93 -9.91
N LYS A 374 -2.14 28.36 -9.03
CA LYS A 374 -1.29 27.46 -8.28
C LYS A 374 -1.60 27.49 -6.80
N VAL A 375 -1.76 26.33 -6.19
CA VAL A 375 -1.94 26.19 -4.76
C VAL A 375 -0.92 25.22 -4.19
N ASN A 376 -0.36 25.54 -3.02
CA ASN A 376 0.52 24.61 -2.32
C ASN A 376 -0.32 23.73 -1.40
N VAL A 377 -0.28 22.43 -1.67
CA VAL A 377 -0.91 21.41 -0.86
C VAL A 377 0.19 20.50 -0.32
N TYR A 378 0.43 20.55 0.96
CA TYR A 378 1.48 19.79 1.66
C TYR A 378 2.86 19.87 0.98
N GLY A 379 3.18 21.07 0.47
CA GLY A 379 4.47 21.34 -0.19
C GLY A 379 4.54 20.94 -1.68
N LYS A 380 3.48 20.37 -2.25
CA LYS A 380 3.32 20.19 -3.71
C LYS A 380 2.55 21.35 -4.28
N ILE A 381 3.07 21.92 -5.36
CA ILE A 381 2.33 22.92 -6.12
C ILE A 381 1.41 22.17 -7.07
N LEU A 382 0.10 22.32 -6.87
CA LEU A 382 -0.92 21.88 -7.79
C LEU A 382 -1.33 23.03 -8.70
N GLU A 383 -1.46 22.74 -9.99
CA GLU A 383 -2.05 23.65 -10.96
C GLU A 383 -3.53 23.32 -11.10
N ILE A 384 -4.38 24.28 -10.79
CA ILE A 384 -5.84 24.14 -10.87
C ILE A 384 -6.32 24.89 -12.11
N PRO A 385 -6.98 24.22 -13.05
CA PRO A 385 -7.56 24.88 -14.22
C PRO A 385 -8.60 25.93 -13.81
N LEU A 386 -8.61 27.04 -14.52
CA LEU A 386 -9.58 28.10 -14.40
C LEU A 386 -10.48 28.13 -15.63
N GLU A 387 -11.77 28.12 -15.41
CA GLU A 387 -12.76 28.45 -16.44
C GLU A 387 -13.36 29.82 -16.09
N TRP A 388 -13.63 30.61 -17.11
CA TRP A 388 -14.15 31.98 -16.94
C TRP A 388 -15.55 32.10 -17.50
N ASN A 389 -16.44 32.74 -16.75
CA ASN A 389 -17.82 32.94 -17.13
C ASN A 389 -18.19 34.44 -16.99
N ARG A 390 -19.03 34.93 -17.90
CA ARG A 390 -19.74 36.19 -17.81
C ARG A 390 -21.23 35.89 -18.01
N ASN A 391 -22.09 36.30 -17.07
CA ASN A 391 -23.52 36.00 -17.10
C ASN A 391 -23.79 34.53 -17.36
N ASP A 392 -23.07 33.65 -16.62
CA ASP A 392 -23.13 32.16 -16.71
C ASP A 392 -22.67 31.56 -18.05
N ASN A 393 -22.30 32.36 -19.02
CA ASN A 393 -21.73 31.86 -20.27
C ASN A 393 -20.20 31.78 -20.17
N LYS A 394 -19.63 30.67 -20.67
CA LYS A 394 -18.18 30.50 -20.77
C LYS A 394 -17.60 31.51 -21.74
N ILE A 395 -16.51 32.20 -21.34
CA ILE A 395 -15.80 33.19 -22.12
C ILE A 395 -14.35 32.78 -22.39
N SER A 396 -13.74 33.39 -23.39
CA SER A 396 -12.31 33.17 -23.68
C SER A 396 -11.43 33.85 -22.63
N ASN A 397 -10.16 33.45 -22.59
CA ASN A 397 -9.19 33.96 -21.61
C ASN A 397 -8.71 35.40 -21.89
N THR A 398 -9.05 35.96 -23.04
CA THR A 398 -8.82 37.35 -23.34
C THR A 398 -10.16 38.02 -23.61
N GLN A 399 -10.51 39.05 -22.83
CA GLN A 399 -11.78 39.76 -22.94
C GLN A 399 -11.57 41.25 -23.12
N GLN A 400 -12.19 41.84 -24.15
CA GLN A 400 -12.31 43.29 -24.27
C GLN A 400 -13.51 43.77 -23.45
N ILE A 401 -13.29 44.74 -22.58
CA ILE A 401 -14.30 45.25 -21.65
C ILE A 401 -14.62 46.68 -22.01
N TYR A 402 -15.89 46.96 -22.27
CA TYR A 402 -16.38 48.29 -22.69
C TYR A 402 -17.29 48.96 -21.65
N GLU A 403 -17.78 48.20 -20.69
CA GLU A 403 -18.69 48.64 -19.64
C GLU A 403 -18.41 47.90 -18.32
N ASP A 404 -18.87 48.45 -17.21
CA ASP A 404 -18.78 47.76 -15.92
C ASP A 404 -19.31 46.34 -16.02
N THR A 405 -18.52 45.38 -15.59
CA THR A 405 -18.86 43.96 -15.77
C THR A 405 -18.43 43.10 -14.62
N GLN A 406 -19.10 41.96 -14.50
CA GLN A 406 -18.72 40.91 -13.57
C GLN A 406 -18.20 39.71 -14.35
N ILE A 407 -17.06 39.19 -13.94
CA ILE A 407 -16.47 37.94 -14.46
C ILE A 407 -16.29 36.97 -13.32
N THR A 408 -16.69 35.75 -13.52
CA THR A 408 -16.61 34.69 -12.50
C THR A 408 -15.58 33.66 -12.92
N SER A 409 -14.58 33.40 -12.06
CA SER A 409 -13.70 32.24 -12.18
C SER A 409 -14.37 31.01 -11.59
N VAL A 410 -14.20 29.88 -12.26
CA VAL A 410 -14.69 28.58 -11.83
C VAL A 410 -13.51 27.63 -11.73
N LEU A 411 -13.21 27.20 -10.52
CA LEU A 411 -12.17 26.23 -10.21
C LEU A 411 -12.83 24.89 -9.94
N LYS A 412 -12.32 23.83 -10.57
CA LYS A 412 -12.82 22.46 -10.38
C LYS A 412 -11.68 21.54 -9.97
N PHE A 413 -11.89 20.77 -8.91
CA PHE A 413 -10.93 19.77 -8.46
C PHE A 413 -11.65 18.63 -7.71
N ASN A 414 -11.37 17.40 -8.07
CA ASN A 414 -11.93 16.18 -7.45
C ASN A 414 -13.46 16.25 -7.20
N GLY A 415 -14.22 16.72 -8.20
CA GLY A 415 -15.68 16.80 -8.15
C GLY A 415 -16.24 17.98 -7.34
N ARG A 416 -15.38 18.80 -6.74
CA ARG A 416 -15.79 20.05 -6.08
C ARG A 416 -15.57 21.23 -7.01
N THR A 417 -16.43 22.25 -6.85
CA THR A 417 -16.39 23.47 -7.64
C THR A 417 -16.39 24.67 -6.71
N TYR A 418 -15.47 25.60 -6.94
CA TYR A 418 -15.42 26.88 -6.27
C TYR A 418 -15.57 28.00 -7.29
N ARG A 419 -16.35 29.04 -6.95
CA ARG A 419 -16.62 30.16 -7.84
C ARG A 419 -16.25 31.45 -7.12
N LYS A 420 -15.58 32.39 -7.84
CA LYS A 420 -15.28 33.70 -7.34
C LYS A 420 -15.58 34.74 -8.40
N THR A 421 -16.36 35.76 -8.03
CA THR A 421 -16.74 36.86 -8.92
C THR A 421 -15.82 38.06 -8.72
N TYR A 422 -15.41 38.64 -9.80
CA TYR A 422 -14.58 39.84 -9.88
C TYR A 422 -15.39 40.93 -10.55
N ASN A 423 -15.43 42.12 -9.92
CA ASN A 423 -16.08 43.33 -10.48
C ASN A 423 -15.01 44.14 -11.18
N ILE A 424 -15.19 44.43 -12.46
CA ILE A 424 -14.30 45.25 -13.27
C ILE A 424 -15.06 46.50 -13.63
N LYS A 425 -14.53 47.67 -13.22
CA LYS A 425 -15.05 49.00 -13.56
C LYS A 425 -14.34 49.56 -14.78
N VAL A 426 -15.08 50.20 -15.66
CA VAL A 426 -14.55 50.95 -16.79
C VAL A 426 -14.37 52.41 -16.39
N LYS A 427 -13.18 52.95 -16.64
CA LYS A 427 -12.82 54.35 -16.39
C LYS A 427 -12.98 55.15 -17.65
#